data_ff7e9ab5575f04e36a53cd3d7b9fbcd7
#
_entry.id   ff7e9ab5575f04e36a53cd3d7b9fbcd7
#
_cell.length_a   1.000
_cell.length_b   1.000
_cell.length_c   1.000
_cell.angle_alpha   90.00
_cell.angle_beta   90.00
_cell.angle_gamma   90.00
#
_symmetry.space_group_name_H-M   'P 1'
#
loop_
_entity.id
_entity.type
_entity.pdbx_description
1 polymer ?
#
loop_
_entity_poly.entity_id
_entity_poly.type
_entity_poly.pdbx_seq_one_letter_code
_entity_poly.pdbx_strand_id
1 'polypeptide(L)'
;MGFIGYRAEKGHKTTVYTDVQERIMRQALEAMWFEGILDCKVGENEWCTVGRSTSGQAVTYSCEAERKFSFGRVKVAKGSIRREGVPCTDLDLFLEEMVLNLLEGANVTAFIQELLETMAKDSQCRALLPEKIPDEDLHYDALESHMSDGHLYHPSYKSRLGFTLKDNLAYGPEFNSDVTVYWIAVKEGLVQTALSTGYTSEQLVRQHLTEEDISRFNRILQSEDTEGNRYIFIPVHPWQWEHQLESV
;
A
#
# COMPACT_ATOMS: atom_id res chain seq x y z
N MET A 1 19.15 15.99 -0.86
CA MET A 1 17.90 15.39 -1.40
C MET A 1 16.74 16.23 -0.90
N GLY A 2 16.10 16.98 -1.79
CA GLY A 2 15.07 17.92 -1.37
C GLY A 2 13.71 17.23 -1.25
N PHE A 3 13.11 17.29 -0.08
CA PHE A 3 11.72 16.93 0.11
C PHE A 3 10.84 17.90 -0.68
N ILE A 4 10.01 17.39 -1.59
CA ILE A 4 8.97 18.18 -2.25
C ILE A 4 7.88 18.43 -1.20
N GLY A 5 7.95 19.58 -0.56
CA GLY A 5 6.95 20.00 0.42
C GLY A 5 5.60 20.26 -0.24
N TYR A 6 4.64 19.37 -0.02
CA TYR A 6 3.25 19.61 -0.36
C TYR A 6 2.68 20.66 0.58
N ARG A 7 2.42 21.86 0.07
CA ARG A 7 1.89 23.00 0.85
C ARG A 7 0.40 22.81 1.07
N ALA A 8 0.03 22.27 2.22
CA ALA A 8 -1.36 22.04 2.64
C ALA A 8 -2.06 23.33 3.09
N GLU A 9 -3.35 23.45 2.84
CA GLU A 9 -4.22 24.46 3.48
C GLU A 9 -4.28 24.20 5.00
N LYS A 10 -4.05 25.28 5.77
CA LYS A 10 -3.58 25.26 7.16
C LYS A 10 -4.61 24.87 8.23
N GLY A 11 -5.22 23.74 8.21
CA GLY A 11 -6.09 23.32 9.32
C GLY A 11 -6.46 21.85 9.23
N HIS A 12 -7.15 21.47 8.22
CA HIS A 12 -7.66 20.09 8.08
C HIS A 12 -6.56 19.08 7.74
N LYS A 13 -5.59 19.49 6.94
CA LYS A 13 -4.48 18.61 6.49
C LYS A 13 -3.46 18.29 7.59
N THR A 14 -3.26 19.15 8.57
CA THR A 14 -2.34 18.88 9.67
C THR A 14 -2.90 17.78 10.58
N THR A 15 -4.19 17.77 10.83
CA THR A 15 -4.86 16.74 11.65
C THR A 15 -4.80 15.36 10.98
N VAL A 16 -5.09 15.28 9.66
CA VAL A 16 -5.02 14.03 8.89
C VAL A 16 -3.62 13.44 8.93
N TYR A 17 -2.60 14.25 8.72
CA TYR A 17 -1.21 13.81 8.74
C TYR A 17 -0.81 13.24 10.11
N THR A 18 -1.15 13.94 11.20
CA THR A 18 -0.87 13.49 12.56
C THR A 18 -1.63 12.21 12.92
N ASP A 19 -2.87 12.07 12.47
CA ASP A 19 -3.68 10.86 12.67
C ASP A 19 -3.07 9.64 11.96
N VAL A 20 -2.52 9.83 10.74
CA VAL A 20 -1.86 8.76 9.99
C VAL A 20 -0.54 8.36 10.64
N GLN A 21 0.27 9.32 11.07
CA GLN A 21 1.51 9.04 11.79
C GLN A 21 1.25 8.19 13.05
N GLU A 22 0.31 8.64 13.87
CA GLU A 22 -0.04 7.94 15.10
C GLU A 22 -0.59 6.53 14.83
N ARG A 23 -1.38 6.37 13.77
CA ARG A 23 -1.87 5.06 13.35
C ARG A 23 -0.73 4.10 12.98
N ILE A 24 0.25 4.57 12.21
CA ILE A 24 1.41 3.76 11.84
C ILE A 24 2.21 3.36 13.07
N MET A 25 2.44 4.29 14.00
CA MET A 25 3.13 4.00 15.28
C MET A 25 2.41 2.91 16.08
N ARG A 26 1.07 3.00 16.20
CA ARG A 26 0.26 1.98 16.89
C ARG A 26 0.39 0.61 16.23
N GLN A 27 0.19 0.54 14.93
CA GLN A 27 0.28 -0.73 14.19
C GLN A 27 1.70 -1.31 14.20
N ALA A 28 2.73 -0.48 14.18
CA ALA A 28 4.11 -0.94 14.31
C ALA A 28 4.36 -1.56 15.70
N LEU A 29 3.92 -0.92 16.78
CA LEU A 29 4.00 -1.48 18.13
C LEU A 29 3.23 -2.80 18.25
N GLU A 30 1.99 -2.82 17.77
CA GLU A 30 1.12 -4.01 17.76
C GLU A 30 1.76 -5.20 17.03
N ALA A 31 2.36 -4.94 15.86
CA ALA A 31 3.05 -5.94 15.07
C ALA A 31 4.33 -6.44 15.74
N MET A 32 5.19 -5.53 16.19
CA MET A 32 6.47 -5.90 16.82
C MET A 32 6.29 -6.64 18.14
N TRP A 33 5.25 -6.33 18.92
CA TRP A 33 4.89 -7.11 20.11
C TRP A 33 4.36 -8.49 19.77
N PHE A 34 3.48 -8.57 18.75
CA PHE A 34 2.92 -9.86 18.34
C PHE A 34 3.98 -10.81 17.79
N GLU A 35 4.94 -10.29 17.05
CA GLU A 35 6.06 -11.05 16.49
C GLU A 35 7.20 -11.33 17.51
N GLY A 36 7.08 -10.83 18.74
CA GLY A 36 8.09 -11.01 19.78
C GLY A 36 9.41 -10.27 19.53
N ILE A 37 9.37 -9.23 18.67
CA ILE A 37 10.53 -8.38 18.37
C ILE A 37 10.82 -7.43 19.53
N LEU A 38 9.79 -6.95 20.19
CA LEU A 38 9.88 -6.07 21.35
C LEU A 38 9.46 -6.81 22.62
N ASP A 39 10.27 -6.67 23.65
CA ASP A 39 9.84 -7.02 25.00
C ASP A 39 8.79 -6.02 25.48
N CYS A 40 7.67 -6.53 25.95
CA CYS A 40 6.59 -5.73 26.48
C CYS A 40 6.38 -6.03 27.97
N LYS A 41 6.48 -5.01 28.80
CA LYS A 41 6.03 -5.09 30.21
C LYS A 41 4.56 -4.70 30.26
N VAL A 42 3.73 -5.64 30.66
CA VAL A 42 2.28 -5.47 30.73
C VAL A 42 1.91 -5.11 32.16
N GLY A 43 1.45 -3.88 32.38
CA GLY A 43 0.71 -3.47 33.59
C GLY A 43 -0.77 -3.82 33.46
N GLU A 44 -1.60 -3.38 34.41
CA GLU A 44 -3.05 -3.63 34.35
C GLU A 44 -3.67 -3.02 33.09
N ASN A 45 -3.34 -1.78 32.76
CA ASN A 45 -3.85 -1.06 31.59
C ASN A 45 -2.75 -0.42 30.73
N GLU A 46 -1.53 -0.34 31.22
CA GLU A 46 -0.41 0.29 30.54
C GLU A 46 0.60 -0.77 30.04
N TRP A 47 0.98 -0.64 28.79
CA TRP A 47 1.97 -1.47 28.12
C TRP A 47 3.20 -0.63 27.84
N CYS A 48 4.36 -1.13 28.27
CA CYS A 48 5.63 -0.42 28.14
C CYS A 48 6.64 -1.25 27.37
N THR A 49 7.44 -0.58 26.58
CA THR A 49 8.59 -1.15 25.87
C THR A 49 9.74 -0.16 25.86
N VAL A 50 10.94 -0.60 25.52
CA VAL A 50 12.15 0.21 25.57
C VAL A 50 12.76 0.29 24.17
N GLY A 51 12.88 1.52 23.68
CA GLY A 51 13.64 1.87 22.48
C GLY A 51 15.06 2.31 22.81
N ARG A 52 15.79 2.78 21.80
CA ARG A 52 17.16 3.33 21.94
C ARG A 52 17.29 4.65 21.22
N SER A 53 17.78 5.67 21.91
CA SER A 53 18.14 6.94 21.29
C SER A 53 19.40 6.80 20.42
N THR A 54 19.72 7.81 19.62
CA THR A 54 20.93 7.91 18.81
C THR A 54 22.22 7.79 19.66
N SER A 55 22.16 8.24 20.92
CA SER A 55 23.27 8.09 21.87
C SER A 55 23.35 6.71 22.52
N GLY A 56 22.46 5.77 22.15
CA GLY A 56 22.38 4.42 22.72
C GLY A 56 21.67 4.35 24.08
N GLN A 57 21.13 5.46 24.59
CA GLN A 57 20.39 5.47 25.87
C GLN A 57 19.02 4.80 25.67
N ALA A 58 18.58 4.10 26.73
CA ALA A 58 17.25 3.53 26.79
C ALA A 58 16.19 4.63 26.83
N VAL A 59 15.12 4.48 26.03
CA VAL A 59 13.98 5.39 25.97
C VAL A 59 12.71 4.57 26.16
N THR A 60 11.89 4.96 27.12
CA THR A 60 10.65 4.25 27.45
C THR A 60 9.49 4.75 26.59
N TYR A 61 8.86 3.82 25.90
CA TYR A 61 7.56 4.03 25.25
C TYR A 61 6.47 3.31 26.03
N SER A 62 5.36 4.01 26.28
CA SER A 62 4.17 3.40 26.89
C SER A 62 2.91 3.73 26.12
N CYS A 63 1.90 2.88 26.26
CA CYS A 63 0.58 3.08 25.69
C CYS A 63 -0.48 2.31 26.46
N GLU A 64 -1.75 2.62 26.19
CA GLU A 64 -2.91 1.90 26.71
C GLU A 64 -3.41 0.85 25.72
N ALA A 65 -3.78 -0.33 26.22
CA ALA A 65 -4.42 -1.36 25.40
C ALA A 65 -5.94 -1.13 25.36
N GLU A 66 -6.46 -0.75 24.20
CA GLU A 66 -7.89 -0.63 23.96
C GLU A 66 -8.59 -2.00 24.00
N ARG A 67 -7.93 -3.02 23.41
CA ARG A 67 -8.48 -4.36 23.31
C ARG A 67 -7.38 -5.41 23.26
N LYS A 68 -7.63 -6.53 23.94
CA LYS A 68 -6.82 -7.76 23.85
C LYS A 68 -7.62 -8.81 23.08
N PHE A 69 -7.00 -9.44 22.12
CA PHE A 69 -7.61 -10.52 21.32
C PHE A 69 -7.07 -11.87 21.77
N SER A 70 -7.80 -12.92 21.41
CA SER A 70 -7.26 -14.29 21.48
C SER A 70 -5.95 -14.37 20.73
N PHE A 71 -5.06 -15.26 21.13
CA PHE A 71 -3.73 -15.45 20.51
C PHE A 71 -2.73 -14.29 20.69
N GLY A 72 -2.92 -13.43 21.68
CA GLY A 72 -1.91 -12.44 22.09
C GLY A 72 -1.88 -11.14 21.28
N ARG A 73 -2.72 -10.95 20.29
CA ARG A 73 -2.81 -9.66 19.61
C ARG A 73 -3.44 -8.60 20.51
N VAL A 74 -2.99 -7.38 20.34
CA VAL A 74 -3.43 -6.20 21.10
C VAL A 74 -3.79 -5.10 20.12
N LYS A 75 -4.77 -4.28 20.50
CA LYS A 75 -5.05 -3.01 19.84
C LYS A 75 -4.68 -1.88 20.79
N VAL A 76 -3.78 -1.02 20.36
CA VAL A 76 -3.34 0.17 21.10
C VAL A 76 -4.39 1.27 20.97
N ALA A 77 -4.74 1.90 22.09
CA ALA A 77 -5.71 3.00 22.13
C ALA A 77 -5.18 4.23 21.40
N LYS A 78 -6.05 4.89 20.62
CA LYS A 78 -5.71 6.13 19.91
C LYS A 78 -5.34 7.24 20.92
N GLY A 79 -4.27 7.97 20.65
CA GLY A 79 -3.78 9.08 21.49
C GLY A 79 -3.08 8.64 22.77
N SER A 80 -2.83 7.33 22.95
CA SER A 80 -2.25 6.81 24.18
C SER A 80 -0.73 6.68 24.17
N ILE A 81 -0.09 6.77 23.00
CA ILE A 81 1.38 6.58 22.91
C ILE A 81 2.10 7.72 23.62
N ARG A 82 2.99 7.36 24.52
CA ARG A 82 3.83 8.27 25.29
C ARG A 82 5.30 7.86 25.16
N ARG A 83 6.16 8.85 25.02
CA ARG A 83 7.61 8.72 25.11
C ARG A 83 8.07 9.40 26.38
N GLU A 84 8.75 8.68 27.28
CA GLU A 84 9.15 9.16 28.59
C GLU A 84 8.00 9.86 29.37
N GLY A 85 6.78 9.27 29.26
CA GLY A 85 5.57 9.81 29.92
C GLY A 85 4.91 11.00 29.19
N VAL A 86 5.50 11.53 28.11
CA VAL A 86 4.96 12.66 27.34
C VAL A 86 4.25 12.13 26.09
N PRO A 87 3.05 12.63 25.74
CA PRO A 87 2.37 12.23 24.48
C PRO A 87 3.30 12.37 23.28
N CYS A 88 3.36 11.33 22.45
CA CYS A 88 4.23 11.25 21.29
C CYS A 88 3.42 10.95 20.02
N THR A 89 3.53 11.85 19.03
CA THR A 89 2.96 11.69 17.69
C THR A 89 4.01 11.87 16.59
N ASP A 90 5.29 11.95 16.97
CA ASP A 90 6.43 12.12 16.07
C ASP A 90 6.85 10.76 15.54
N LEU A 91 6.46 10.47 14.30
CA LEU A 91 6.78 9.21 13.64
C LEU A 91 8.27 9.09 13.33
N ASP A 92 8.95 10.18 12.95
CA ASP A 92 10.37 10.14 12.59
C ASP A 92 11.21 9.76 13.80
N LEU A 93 10.95 10.38 14.94
CA LEU A 93 11.58 10.06 16.23
C LEU A 93 11.27 8.61 16.66
N PHE A 94 10.03 8.18 16.51
CA PHE A 94 9.62 6.81 16.81
C PHE A 94 10.36 5.79 15.93
N LEU A 95 10.45 6.02 14.63
CA LEU A 95 11.15 5.12 13.70
C LEU A 95 12.65 5.06 14.01
N GLU A 96 13.25 6.17 14.39
CA GLU A 96 14.65 6.20 14.80
C GLU A 96 14.87 5.34 16.05
N GLU A 97 14.10 5.55 17.10
CA GLU A 97 14.32 4.94 18.42
C GLU A 97 13.80 3.51 18.52
N MET A 98 12.68 3.19 17.86
CA MET A 98 12.02 1.88 17.98
C MET A 98 12.32 0.94 16.82
N VAL A 99 12.80 1.47 15.69
CA VAL A 99 13.10 0.66 14.52
C VAL A 99 14.58 0.72 14.16
N LEU A 100 15.10 1.89 13.82
CA LEU A 100 16.45 2.02 13.29
C LEU A 100 17.53 1.65 14.32
N ASN A 101 17.40 2.15 15.55
CA ASN A 101 18.39 1.94 16.62
C ASN A 101 18.20 0.63 17.39
N LEU A 102 17.08 -0.06 17.19
CA LEU A 102 16.72 -1.28 17.92
C LEU A 102 16.84 -2.54 17.07
N LEU A 103 16.46 -2.45 15.80
CA LEU A 103 16.46 -3.60 14.91
C LEU A 103 17.76 -3.68 14.12
N GLU A 104 18.25 -4.90 13.94
CA GLU A 104 19.44 -5.19 13.14
C GLU A 104 19.02 -6.01 11.90
N GLY A 105 19.68 -5.77 10.78
CA GLY A 105 19.51 -6.58 9.57
C GLY A 105 19.31 -5.79 8.29
N ALA A 106 19.47 -6.47 7.17
CA ALA A 106 19.44 -5.86 5.83
C ALA A 106 18.08 -5.24 5.44
N ASN A 107 16.99 -5.65 6.10
CA ASN A 107 15.63 -5.26 5.73
C ASN A 107 15.09 -4.05 6.51
N VAL A 108 15.82 -3.52 7.49
CA VAL A 108 15.35 -2.39 8.31
C VAL A 108 15.08 -1.14 7.47
N THR A 109 15.99 -0.82 6.55
CA THR A 109 15.82 0.33 5.64
C THR A 109 14.60 0.16 4.73
N ALA A 110 14.39 -1.05 4.20
CA ALA A 110 13.22 -1.35 3.37
C ALA A 110 11.92 -1.22 4.18
N PHE A 111 11.90 -1.71 5.40
CA PHE A 111 10.75 -1.58 6.30
C PHE A 111 10.41 -0.12 6.60
N ILE A 112 11.41 0.70 6.92
CA ILE A 112 11.22 2.15 7.12
C ILE A 112 10.66 2.80 5.86
N GLN A 113 11.23 2.48 4.69
CA GLN A 113 10.74 2.99 3.40
C GLN A 113 9.27 2.63 3.19
N GLU A 114 8.86 1.40 3.44
CA GLU A 114 7.47 0.97 3.33
C GLU A 114 6.53 1.71 4.28
N LEU A 115 6.97 2.01 5.51
CA LEU A 115 6.18 2.81 6.45
C LEU A 115 6.02 4.26 5.98
N LEU A 116 7.08 4.88 5.45
CA LEU A 116 7.02 6.24 4.90
C LEU A 116 6.15 6.31 3.64
N GLU A 117 6.24 5.30 2.78
CA GLU A 117 5.37 5.15 1.61
C GLU A 117 3.89 5.01 2.03
N THR A 118 3.63 4.21 3.05
CA THR A 118 2.29 4.06 3.62
C THR A 118 1.78 5.38 4.16
N MET A 119 2.61 6.12 4.92
CA MET A 119 2.26 7.42 5.46
C MET A 119 1.85 8.41 4.34
N ALA A 120 2.64 8.49 3.28
CA ALA A 120 2.37 9.39 2.17
C ALA A 120 1.06 9.04 1.44
N LYS A 121 0.85 7.75 1.14
CA LYS A 121 -0.33 7.27 0.38
C LYS A 121 -1.61 7.26 1.23
N ASP A 122 -1.54 6.91 2.50
CA ASP A 122 -2.70 6.98 3.40
C ASP A 122 -3.11 8.44 3.68
N SER A 123 -2.14 9.34 3.83
CA SER A 123 -2.42 10.77 3.95
C SER A 123 -3.10 11.34 2.70
N GLN A 124 -2.66 10.93 1.51
CA GLN A 124 -3.30 11.30 0.24
C GLN A 124 -4.74 10.75 0.18
N CYS A 125 -4.93 9.49 0.51
CA CYS A 125 -6.23 8.84 0.51
C CYS A 125 -7.21 9.57 1.45
N ARG A 126 -6.85 9.79 2.71
CA ARG A 126 -7.70 10.44 3.71
C ARG A 126 -7.97 11.92 3.42
N ALA A 127 -7.08 12.59 2.69
CA ALA A 127 -7.29 13.97 2.28
C ALA A 127 -8.30 14.12 1.14
N LEU A 128 -8.52 13.08 0.35
CA LEU A 128 -9.30 13.12 -0.90
C LEU A 128 -10.60 12.32 -0.84
N LEU A 129 -10.68 11.31 0.03
CA LEU A 129 -11.84 10.43 0.10
C LEU A 129 -12.80 10.84 1.22
N PRO A 130 -14.11 10.64 1.04
CA PRO A 130 -15.10 10.84 2.09
C PRO A 130 -14.91 9.81 3.22
N GLU A 131 -15.18 10.22 4.46
CA GLU A 131 -15.02 9.36 5.64
C GLU A 131 -15.98 8.16 5.66
N LYS A 132 -17.12 8.23 4.98
CA LYS A 132 -18.13 7.17 4.96
C LYS A 132 -18.75 7.04 3.58
N ILE A 133 -19.02 5.78 3.23
CA ILE A 133 -19.85 5.42 2.08
C ILE A 133 -21.30 5.39 2.57
N PRO A 134 -22.26 5.91 1.80
CA PRO A 134 -23.68 5.68 2.06
C PRO A 134 -24.00 4.19 2.02
N ASP A 135 -24.72 3.69 3.02
CA ASP A 135 -25.11 2.27 3.16
C ASP A 135 -25.93 1.74 1.95
N GLU A 136 -26.48 2.65 1.13
CA GLU A 136 -27.32 2.36 -0.05
C GLU A 136 -26.53 1.91 -1.28
N ASP A 137 -25.21 2.17 -1.31
CA ASP A 137 -24.34 1.93 -2.48
C ASP A 137 -23.37 0.74 -2.30
N LEU A 138 -23.67 -0.17 -1.39
CA LEU A 138 -22.79 -1.28 -1.03
C LEU A 138 -22.82 -2.44 -2.06
N HIS A 139 -22.49 -2.15 -3.32
CA HIS A 139 -22.13 -3.21 -4.27
C HIS A 139 -20.73 -3.72 -4.00
N TYR A 140 -20.43 -4.94 -4.47
CA TYR A 140 -19.11 -5.54 -4.32
C TYR A 140 -17.98 -4.60 -4.80
N ASP A 141 -18.11 -4.04 -6.00
CA ASP A 141 -17.13 -3.14 -6.58
C ASP A 141 -16.98 -1.83 -5.77
N ALA A 142 -18.09 -1.31 -5.22
CA ALA A 142 -18.07 -0.15 -4.34
C ALA A 142 -17.37 -0.47 -3.02
N LEU A 143 -17.61 -1.63 -2.42
CA LEU A 143 -16.92 -2.08 -1.21
C LEU A 143 -15.41 -2.21 -1.43
N GLU A 144 -14.99 -2.83 -2.54
CA GLU A 144 -13.57 -2.97 -2.90
C GLU A 144 -12.90 -1.62 -3.14
N SER A 145 -13.56 -0.71 -3.85
CA SER A 145 -13.02 0.63 -4.12
C SER A 145 -12.95 1.53 -2.90
N HIS A 146 -13.74 1.25 -1.87
CA HIS A 146 -13.76 2.07 -0.65
C HIS A 146 -12.97 1.48 0.52
N MET A 147 -12.23 0.41 0.30
CA MET A 147 -11.33 -0.15 1.31
C MET A 147 -10.13 0.76 1.55
N SER A 148 -10.39 1.90 2.19
CA SER A 148 -9.36 2.90 2.49
C SER A 148 -8.32 2.44 3.50
N ASP A 149 -8.66 1.46 4.35
CA ASP A 149 -7.83 1.09 5.49
C ASP A 149 -6.74 0.04 5.20
N GLY A 150 -6.82 -0.68 4.08
CA GLY A 150 -5.86 -1.71 3.74
C GLY A 150 -5.79 -2.85 4.75
N HIS A 151 -4.62 -3.42 4.99
CA HIS A 151 -4.46 -4.54 5.92
C HIS A 151 -4.59 -4.11 7.38
N LEU A 152 -5.39 -4.85 8.18
CA LEU A 152 -5.74 -4.45 9.55
C LEU A 152 -4.57 -4.47 10.54
N TYR A 153 -3.57 -5.31 10.32
CA TYR A 153 -2.49 -5.58 11.28
C TYR A 153 -1.09 -5.26 10.74
N HIS A 154 -0.96 -5.04 9.44
CA HIS A 154 0.33 -4.77 8.84
C HIS A 154 0.61 -3.26 8.86
N PRO A 155 1.72 -2.81 9.47
CA PRO A 155 1.97 -1.37 9.59
C PRO A 155 2.26 -0.68 8.23
N SER A 156 2.75 -1.42 7.23
CA SER A 156 2.96 -0.90 5.87
C SER A 156 1.79 -1.23 4.91
N TYR A 157 0.56 -1.13 5.40
CA TYR A 157 -0.67 -1.54 4.73
C TYR A 157 -0.99 -0.83 3.39
N LYS A 158 -0.38 0.31 3.11
CA LYS A 158 -0.49 1.05 1.83
C LYS A 158 0.85 1.22 1.11
N SER A 159 1.86 0.46 1.50
CA SER A 159 3.11 0.42 0.75
C SER A 159 2.85 -0.16 -0.65
N ARG A 160 3.15 0.62 -1.66
CA ARG A 160 3.10 0.25 -3.08
C ARG A 160 4.41 0.68 -3.69
N LEU A 161 5.45 -0.11 -3.42
CA LEU A 161 6.79 0.17 -3.93
C LEU A 161 6.77 0.25 -5.46
N GLY A 162 7.39 1.29 -6.00
CA GLY A 162 7.38 1.59 -7.43
C GLY A 162 6.25 2.53 -7.88
N PHE A 163 5.18 2.72 -7.10
CA PHE A 163 4.14 3.69 -7.39
C PHE A 163 4.45 5.04 -6.76
N THR A 164 4.46 6.09 -7.56
CA THR A 164 4.46 7.49 -7.09
C THR A 164 3.10 7.85 -6.49
N LEU A 165 2.98 9.02 -5.86
CA LEU A 165 1.68 9.55 -5.42
C LEU A 165 0.73 9.82 -6.59
N LYS A 166 1.25 10.14 -7.80
CA LYS A 166 0.46 10.28 -9.01
C LYS A 166 -0.09 8.93 -9.46
N ASP A 167 0.73 7.89 -9.46
CA ASP A 167 0.31 6.53 -9.81
C ASP A 167 -0.70 5.98 -8.79
N ASN A 168 -0.48 6.27 -7.50
CA ASN A 168 -1.43 5.89 -6.46
C ASN A 168 -2.82 6.52 -6.69
N LEU A 169 -2.87 7.78 -7.09
CA LEU A 169 -4.13 8.46 -7.43
C LEU A 169 -4.78 7.89 -8.70
N ALA A 170 -3.97 7.57 -9.71
CA ALA A 170 -4.46 7.07 -11.01
C ALA A 170 -4.90 5.61 -10.95
N TYR A 171 -4.27 4.78 -10.13
CA TYR A 171 -4.43 3.33 -10.15
C TYR A 171 -4.80 2.72 -8.81
N GLY A 172 -4.82 3.50 -7.73
CA GLY A 172 -5.27 3.02 -6.42
C GLY A 172 -6.75 2.68 -6.43
N PRO A 173 -7.16 1.44 -6.06
CA PRO A 173 -8.56 1.02 -6.09
C PRO A 173 -9.47 1.92 -5.26
N GLU A 174 -8.97 2.49 -4.18
CA GLU A 174 -9.69 3.42 -3.30
C GLU A 174 -10.11 4.73 -3.98
N PHE A 175 -9.52 5.08 -5.12
CA PHE A 175 -9.90 6.28 -5.90
C PHE A 175 -10.92 5.98 -6.99
N ASN A 176 -11.29 4.71 -7.17
CA ASN A 176 -12.27 4.24 -8.15
C ASN A 176 -12.03 4.81 -9.57
N SER A 177 -10.76 4.91 -9.97
CA SER A 177 -10.37 5.45 -11.25
C SER A 177 -10.52 4.38 -12.34
N ASP A 178 -11.07 4.77 -13.48
CA ASP A 178 -11.07 3.92 -14.67
C ASP A 178 -9.63 3.72 -15.18
N VAL A 179 -9.18 2.48 -15.25
CA VAL A 179 -7.86 2.13 -15.75
C VAL A 179 -8.00 1.57 -17.17
N THR A 180 -7.54 2.35 -18.15
CA THR A 180 -7.50 1.90 -19.54
C THR A 180 -6.29 1.01 -19.75
N VAL A 181 -6.50 -0.28 -19.99
CA VAL A 181 -5.43 -1.24 -20.28
C VAL A 181 -4.96 -1.16 -21.73
N TYR A 182 -3.66 -1.34 -21.93
CA TYR A 182 -3.09 -1.56 -23.27
C TYR A 182 -3.24 -3.02 -23.67
N TRP A 183 -3.25 -3.27 -24.96
CA TRP A 183 -3.19 -4.64 -25.49
C TRP A 183 -1.95 -4.79 -26.36
N ILE A 184 -1.16 -5.80 -26.06
CA ILE A 184 0.04 -6.14 -26.85
C ILE A 184 -0.16 -7.48 -27.55
N ALA A 185 0.42 -7.61 -28.74
CA ALA A 185 0.49 -8.87 -29.47
C ALA A 185 1.87 -9.50 -29.28
N VAL A 186 1.91 -10.72 -28.76
CA VAL A 186 3.17 -11.45 -28.53
C VAL A 186 3.14 -12.75 -29.36
N LYS A 187 4.26 -13.09 -30.00
CA LYS A 187 4.36 -14.37 -30.75
C LYS A 187 4.02 -15.54 -29.83
N GLU A 188 3.14 -16.43 -30.27
CA GLU A 188 2.64 -17.56 -29.46
C GLU A 188 3.76 -18.40 -28.84
N GLY A 189 4.85 -18.63 -29.59
CA GLY A 189 6.00 -19.39 -29.13
C GLY A 189 6.80 -18.73 -27.97
N LEU A 190 6.55 -17.46 -27.67
CA LEU A 190 7.21 -16.70 -26.58
C LEU A 190 6.31 -16.53 -25.34
N VAL A 191 5.09 -17.08 -25.37
CA VAL A 191 4.11 -16.89 -24.30
C VAL A 191 3.82 -18.20 -23.59
N GLN A 192 3.80 -18.16 -22.27
CA GLN A 192 3.23 -19.20 -21.43
C GLN A 192 1.95 -18.68 -20.81
N THR A 193 0.82 -19.36 -21.06
CA THR A 193 -0.48 -18.99 -20.49
C THR A 193 -0.93 -19.99 -19.43
N ALA A 194 -1.52 -19.49 -18.34
CA ALA A 194 -2.17 -20.28 -17.31
C ALA A 194 -3.61 -19.79 -17.16
N LEU A 195 -4.49 -20.32 -17.96
CA LEU A 195 -5.92 -19.98 -17.98
C LEU A 195 -6.73 -21.05 -17.24
N SER A 196 -7.94 -20.73 -16.82
CA SER A 196 -8.87 -21.68 -16.24
C SER A 196 -9.16 -22.82 -17.21
N THR A 197 -9.45 -24.01 -16.68
CA THR A 197 -9.73 -25.20 -17.49
C THR A 197 -10.86 -24.94 -18.50
N GLY A 198 -10.58 -25.19 -19.77
CA GLY A 198 -11.53 -24.97 -20.85
C GLY A 198 -11.64 -23.53 -21.35
N TYR A 199 -10.85 -22.60 -20.79
CA TYR A 199 -10.80 -21.21 -21.23
C TYR A 199 -9.58 -20.98 -22.13
N THR A 200 -9.75 -20.29 -23.24
CA THR A 200 -8.70 -20.03 -24.22
C THR A 200 -8.34 -18.55 -24.29
N SER A 201 -7.14 -18.23 -24.76
CA SER A 201 -6.72 -16.83 -24.98
C SER A 201 -7.64 -16.11 -25.97
N GLU A 202 -8.18 -16.82 -26.98
CA GLU A 202 -9.13 -16.25 -27.91
C GLU A 202 -10.47 -15.89 -27.24
N GLN A 203 -10.96 -16.74 -26.33
CA GLN A 203 -12.16 -16.44 -25.55
C GLN A 203 -11.96 -15.23 -24.65
N LEU A 204 -10.78 -15.09 -24.02
CA LEU A 204 -10.43 -13.90 -23.23
C LEU A 204 -10.50 -12.63 -24.07
N VAL A 205 -9.89 -12.65 -25.26
CA VAL A 205 -9.89 -11.51 -26.18
C VAL A 205 -11.32 -11.13 -26.59
N ARG A 206 -12.15 -12.11 -26.99
CA ARG A 206 -13.53 -11.88 -27.42
C ARG A 206 -14.46 -11.42 -26.27
N GLN A 207 -14.12 -11.70 -25.05
CA GLN A 207 -14.88 -11.24 -23.88
C GLN A 207 -14.66 -9.74 -23.60
N HIS A 208 -13.48 -9.21 -23.93
CA HIS A 208 -13.05 -7.87 -23.54
C HIS A 208 -12.86 -6.89 -24.70
N LEU A 209 -12.74 -7.37 -25.93
CA LEU A 209 -12.56 -6.54 -27.11
C LEU A 209 -13.73 -6.70 -28.08
N THR A 210 -14.05 -5.62 -28.80
CA THR A 210 -15.05 -5.66 -29.86
C THR A 210 -14.50 -6.38 -31.09
N GLU A 211 -15.37 -6.90 -31.98
CA GLU A 211 -14.96 -7.47 -33.25
C GLU A 211 -14.24 -6.44 -34.15
N GLU A 212 -14.55 -5.15 -33.98
CA GLU A 212 -13.87 -4.05 -34.68
C GLU A 212 -12.42 -3.90 -34.20
N ASP A 213 -12.20 -3.93 -32.87
CA ASP A 213 -10.85 -3.86 -32.29
C ASP A 213 -10.01 -5.07 -32.70
N ILE A 214 -10.58 -6.27 -32.62
CA ILE A 214 -9.92 -7.52 -33.07
C ILE A 214 -9.53 -7.43 -34.55
N SER A 215 -10.43 -6.95 -35.36
CA SER A 215 -10.20 -6.79 -36.83
C SER A 215 -9.12 -5.74 -37.09
N ARG A 216 -9.08 -4.66 -36.32
CA ARG A 216 -8.05 -3.63 -36.38
C ARG A 216 -6.68 -4.17 -35.99
N PHE A 217 -6.58 -4.91 -34.89
CA PHE A 217 -5.34 -5.54 -34.45
C PHE A 217 -4.81 -6.55 -35.49
N ASN A 218 -5.66 -7.39 -36.02
CA ASN A 218 -5.27 -8.36 -37.06
C ASN A 218 -4.75 -7.66 -38.30
N ARG A 219 -5.34 -6.54 -38.73
CA ARG A 219 -4.83 -5.75 -39.86
C ARG A 219 -3.43 -5.19 -39.60
N ILE A 220 -3.19 -4.68 -38.40
CA ILE A 220 -1.85 -4.20 -38.03
C ILE A 220 -0.85 -5.34 -38.07
N LEU A 221 -1.15 -6.48 -37.47
CA LEU A 221 -0.26 -7.64 -37.49
C LEU A 221 0.03 -8.14 -38.90
N GLN A 222 -0.95 -8.18 -39.80
CA GLN A 222 -0.76 -8.57 -41.19
C GLN A 222 0.15 -7.62 -41.97
N SER A 223 0.21 -6.34 -41.60
CA SER A 223 1.10 -5.36 -42.20
C SER A 223 2.54 -5.44 -41.66
N GLU A 224 2.73 -5.87 -40.43
CA GLU A 224 4.03 -5.91 -39.75
C GLU A 224 4.69 -7.31 -39.80
N ASP A 225 3.89 -8.38 -39.80
CA ASP A 225 4.40 -9.75 -39.80
C ASP A 225 4.32 -10.39 -41.21
N THR A 226 5.45 -10.47 -41.84
CA THR A 226 5.61 -11.12 -43.18
C THR A 226 5.85 -12.63 -43.10
N GLU A 227 6.07 -13.18 -41.91
CA GLU A 227 6.40 -14.60 -41.70
C GLU A 227 5.16 -15.45 -41.41
N GLY A 228 3.99 -14.84 -41.17
CA GLY A 228 2.75 -15.52 -40.85
C GLY A 228 2.73 -16.16 -39.48
N ASN A 229 3.38 -15.53 -38.48
CA ASN A 229 3.39 -16.02 -37.11
C ASN A 229 1.97 -15.94 -36.49
N ARG A 230 1.75 -16.75 -35.47
CA ARG A 230 0.56 -16.65 -34.62
C ARG A 230 0.88 -15.77 -33.41
N TYR A 231 -0.10 -14.96 -33.04
CA TYR A 231 0.03 -14.02 -31.93
C TYR A 231 -1.06 -14.24 -30.87
N ILE A 232 -0.69 -13.99 -29.63
CA ILE A 232 -1.59 -13.95 -28.48
C ILE A 232 -1.68 -12.51 -28.02
N PHE A 233 -2.89 -12.00 -27.84
CA PHE A 233 -3.13 -10.68 -27.28
C PHE A 233 -3.17 -10.75 -25.76
N ILE A 234 -2.43 -9.85 -25.11
CA ILE A 234 -2.28 -9.79 -23.66
C ILE A 234 -2.64 -8.39 -23.17
N PRO A 235 -3.54 -8.26 -22.19
CA PRO A 235 -3.81 -6.97 -21.57
C PRO A 235 -2.64 -6.57 -20.66
N VAL A 236 -2.23 -5.31 -20.73
CA VAL A 236 -1.11 -4.75 -19.99
C VAL A 236 -1.58 -3.52 -19.22
N HIS A 237 -1.27 -3.46 -17.94
CA HIS A 237 -1.54 -2.30 -17.12
C HIS A 237 -0.71 -1.08 -17.60
N PRO A 238 -1.27 0.15 -17.68
CA PRO A 238 -0.55 1.32 -18.19
C PRO A 238 0.74 1.61 -17.42
N TRP A 239 0.78 1.43 -16.11
CA TRP A 239 2.01 1.56 -15.34
C TRP A 239 3.12 0.58 -15.81
N GLN A 240 2.73 -0.66 -16.09
CA GLN A 240 3.67 -1.67 -16.58
C GLN A 240 4.16 -1.34 -18.00
N TRP A 241 3.27 -0.83 -18.84
CA TRP A 241 3.64 -0.33 -20.17
C TRP A 241 4.70 0.77 -20.05
N GLU A 242 4.42 1.83 -19.30
CA GLU A 242 5.27 3.00 -19.17
C GLU A 242 6.66 2.69 -18.54
N HIS A 243 6.70 1.79 -17.54
CA HIS A 243 7.92 1.56 -16.74
C HIS A 243 8.71 0.32 -17.14
N GLN A 244 8.15 -0.60 -17.89
CA GLN A 244 8.79 -1.88 -18.18
C GLN A 244 8.84 -2.25 -19.67
N LEU A 245 7.88 -1.81 -20.47
CA LEU A 245 7.73 -2.28 -21.84
C LEU A 245 8.00 -1.21 -22.90
N GLU A 246 7.73 0.07 -22.67
CA GLU A 246 7.88 1.14 -23.65
C GLU A 246 9.34 1.35 -24.08
N SER A 247 10.31 0.92 -23.27
CA SER A 247 11.75 1.04 -23.54
C SER A 247 12.36 -0.21 -24.17
N VAL A 248 11.57 -1.25 -24.44
CA VAL A 248 11.99 -2.49 -25.09
C VAL A 248 11.63 -2.45 -26.57
#